data_c363ebb954292ea2db980a1c0739adbb
#
_entry.id   c363ebb954292ea2db980a1c0739adbb
#
_cell.length_a   1.000
_cell.length_b   1.000
_cell.length_c   1.000
_cell.angle_alpha   90.00
_cell.angle_beta   90.00
_cell.angle_gamma   90.00
#
_symmetry.space_group_name_H-M   'P 1'
#
loop_
_entity.id
_entity.type
_entity.pdbx_description
1 polymer ?
#
loop_
_entity_poly.entity_id
_entity_poly.type
_entity_poly.pdbx_seq_one_letter_code
_entity_poly.pdbx_strand_id
1 'polypeptide(L)'
;ENTEEGFMLTQNSLGFNNLIYIATVLSDIKECHEDDQISTYALFIEEPEAHLHPQLQVNLYDFLRTADDNVNSQTFITTHSPTLTSKIPLENLILLEKNCHAIKIGNCFNNRESEGIIRDANSKKQLRKTEVESYKKMIIRYLDVTRSQLFFSSGCIFIEGISECQLLEVFSKILNKSLLDNQIEIVDTGGIAFYQFLMLFNSSDETKRLSIKASIITDEDQFTESKDSKYNLDELVKEDYKILEELRNGINKSKRDSHIDNLKAMCNNQENIFIASGVKTLEYQICLANIATTAAEIKSSSLFEYVKELNPNGIKKIETYLSSISSESLNDEQRQNTAILLWKCLSSKAGFAQGLSAFLMDKLDNHQEIHFSVPKYIENAINHLIS
;
A
#
# COMPACT_ATOMS: atom_id res chain seq x y z
N GLU A 1 -34.74 2.53 -31.69
CA GLU A 1 -34.40 1.20 -32.19
C GLU A 1 -35.65 0.36 -32.18
N ASN A 2 -35.93 -0.28 -33.32
CA ASN A 2 -37.15 -1.03 -33.57
C ASN A 2 -37.13 -2.31 -32.75
N THR A 3 -37.93 -2.40 -31.70
CA THR A 3 -38.03 -3.55 -30.80
C THR A 3 -38.81 -4.74 -31.37
N GLU A 4 -39.21 -4.68 -32.65
CA GLU A 4 -40.00 -5.72 -33.30
C GLU A 4 -39.16 -6.80 -34.01
N GLU A 5 -37.86 -6.59 -34.23
CA GLU A 5 -36.95 -7.63 -34.72
C GLU A 5 -36.17 -8.23 -33.53
N GLY A 6 -36.56 -9.42 -33.10
CA GLY A 6 -35.85 -10.16 -32.05
C GLY A 6 -34.44 -10.51 -32.51
N PHE A 7 -33.43 -10.14 -31.71
CA PHE A 7 -32.04 -10.55 -31.91
C PHE A 7 -31.86 -12.02 -31.50
N MET A 8 -31.18 -12.80 -32.33
CA MET A 8 -30.77 -14.14 -31.95
C MET A 8 -29.70 -14.06 -30.84
N LEU A 9 -29.72 -14.97 -29.87
CA LEU A 9 -28.70 -15.05 -28.80
C LEU A 9 -27.27 -15.09 -29.36
N THR A 10 -27.07 -15.64 -30.54
CA THR A 10 -25.78 -15.67 -31.25
C THR A 10 -25.30 -14.29 -31.72
N GLN A 11 -26.13 -13.27 -31.70
CA GLN A 11 -25.79 -11.90 -32.05
C GLN A 11 -25.42 -11.05 -30.84
N ASN A 12 -25.68 -11.55 -29.64
CA ASN A 12 -25.31 -10.90 -28.41
C ASN A 12 -23.86 -11.23 -27.99
N SER A 13 -23.26 -10.38 -27.18
CA SER A 13 -21.98 -10.70 -26.53
C SER A 13 -22.18 -11.83 -25.51
N LEU A 14 -21.12 -12.59 -25.26
CA LEU A 14 -21.11 -13.67 -24.26
C LEU A 14 -21.58 -13.20 -22.88
N GLY A 15 -21.14 -12.01 -22.44
CA GLY A 15 -21.55 -11.46 -21.16
C GLY A 15 -23.05 -11.18 -21.07
N PHE A 16 -23.68 -10.64 -22.13
CA PHE A 16 -25.12 -10.47 -22.14
C PHE A 16 -25.88 -11.82 -22.15
N ASN A 17 -25.38 -12.81 -22.85
CA ASN A 17 -25.97 -14.14 -22.82
C ASN A 17 -25.90 -14.78 -21.43
N ASN A 18 -24.79 -14.60 -20.71
CA ASN A 18 -24.67 -15.02 -19.30
C ASN A 18 -25.71 -14.34 -18.42
N LEU A 19 -25.90 -13.02 -18.55
CA LEU A 19 -26.91 -12.30 -17.79
C LEU A 19 -28.34 -12.82 -18.07
N ILE A 20 -28.67 -13.05 -19.35
CA ILE A 20 -29.96 -13.61 -19.75
C ILE A 20 -30.14 -15.00 -19.14
N TYR A 21 -29.12 -15.87 -19.22
CA TYR A 21 -29.15 -17.20 -18.64
C TYR A 21 -29.38 -17.17 -17.12
N ILE A 22 -28.60 -16.36 -16.38
CA ILE A 22 -28.76 -16.20 -14.92
C ILE A 22 -30.17 -15.69 -14.58
N ALA A 23 -30.67 -14.69 -15.32
CA ALA A 23 -32.02 -14.16 -15.13
C ALA A 23 -33.10 -15.22 -15.37
N THR A 24 -32.94 -16.07 -16.40
CA THR A 24 -33.88 -17.17 -16.69
C THR A 24 -33.88 -18.18 -15.55
N VAL A 25 -32.70 -18.64 -15.11
CA VAL A 25 -32.59 -19.62 -14.00
C VAL A 25 -33.23 -19.06 -12.71
N LEU A 26 -32.98 -17.79 -12.38
CA LEU A 26 -33.60 -17.16 -11.20
C LEU A 26 -35.13 -17.03 -11.34
N SER A 27 -35.63 -16.78 -12.54
CA SER A 27 -37.08 -16.75 -12.79
C SER A 27 -37.72 -18.11 -12.61
N ASP A 28 -37.08 -19.17 -13.12
CA ASP A 28 -37.56 -20.56 -12.95
C ASP A 28 -37.56 -20.96 -11.46
N ILE A 29 -36.50 -20.59 -10.70
CA ILE A 29 -36.43 -20.84 -9.26
C ILE A 29 -37.58 -20.14 -8.54
N LYS A 30 -37.88 -18.88 -8.88
CA LYS A 30 -38.97 -18.12 -8.29
C LYS A 30 -40.32 -18.73 -8.57
N GLU A 31 -40.58 -19.16 -9.81
CA GLU A 31 -41.84 -19.82 -10.18
C GLU A 31 -42.01 -21.13 -9.42
N CYS A 32 -40.99 -21.98 -9.35
CA CYS A 32 -41.03 -23.22 -8.56
C CYS A 32 -41.27 -23.00 -7.06
N HIS A 33 -40.82 -21.87 -6.51
CA HIS A 33 -41.06 -21.50 -5.10
C HIS A 33 -42.51 -21.09 -4.86
N GLU A 34 -43.11 -20.33 -5.79
CA GLU A 34 -44.50 -19.88 -5.71
C GLU A 34 -45.49 -21.08 -5.76
N ASP A 35 -45.10 -22.20 -6.39
CA ASP A 35 -45.88 -23.43 -6.50
C ASP A 35 -45.75 -24.38 -5.28
N ASP A 36 -45.12 -23.92 -4.19
CA ASP A 36 -44.89 -24.70 -2.93
C ASP A 36 -44.20 -26.06 -3.14
N GLN A 37 -43.54 -26.28 -4.26
CA GLN A 37 -42.91 -27.58 -4.57
C GLN A 37 -41.57 -27.76 -3.85
N ILE A 38 -40.87 -26.67 -3.52
CA ILE A 38 -39.56 -26.71 -2.88
C ILE A 38 -39.45 -25.59 -1.85
N SER A 39 -38.93 -25.92 -0.65
CA SER A 39 -38.82 -24.96 0.46
C SER A 39 -37.50 -24.19 0.55
N THR A 40 -36.45 -24.67 -0.08
CA THR A 40 -35.10 -24.04 -0.01
C THR A 40 -34.27 -24.40 -1.23
N TYR A 41 -33.53 -23.41 -1.75
CA TYR A 41 -32.61 -23.57 -2.89
C TYR A 41 -31.18 -23.19 -2.54
N ALA A 42 -30.21 -23.83 -3.17
CA ALA A 42 -28.85 -23.39 -3.22
C ALA A 42 -28.43 -23.15 -4.67
N LEU A 43 -28.00 -21.92 -4.98
CA LEU A 43 -27.54 -21.51 -6.31
C LEU A 43 -26.03 -21.33 -6.29
N PHE A 44 -25.33 -22.01 -7.17
CA PHE A 44 -23.88 -21.87 -7.35
C PHE A 44 -23.59 -21.23 -8.68
N ILE A 45 -22.92 -20.08 -8.68
CA ILE A 45 -22.57 -19.32 -9.88
C ILE A 45 -21.04 -19.16 -9.90
N GLU A 46 -20.42 -19.65 -10.97
CA GLU A 46 -18.98 -19.51 -11.18
C GLU A 46 -18.70 -18.33 -12.10
N GLU A 47 -17.85 -17.41 -11.62
CA GLU A 47 -17.34 -16.25 -12.34
C GLU A 47 -18.41 -15.52 -13.18
N PRO A 48 -19.53 -15.08 -12.57
CA PRO A 48 -20.62 -14.46 -13.31
C PRO A 48 -20.22 -13.15 -13.99
N GLU A 49 -19.11 -12.56 -13.59
CA GLU A 49 -18.51 -11.37 -14.21
C GLU A 49 -17.80 -11.62 -15.53
N ALA A 50 -17.62 -12.86 -15.94
CA ALA A 50 -16.90 -13.21 -17.17
C ALA A 50 -17.49 -12.50 -18.39
N HIS A 51 -16.64 -11.79 -19.14
CA HIS A 51 -17.00 -10.97 -20.29
C HIS A 51 -17.93 -9.77 -20.03
N LEU A 52 -18.11 -9.38 -18.76
CA LEU A 52 -18.90 -8.20 -18.40
C LEU A 52 -18.02 -6.97 -18.18
N HIS A 53 -18.49 -5.83 -18.70
CA HIS A 53 -17.91 -4.54 -18.37
C HIS A 53 -18.04 -4.26 -16.85
N PRO A 54 -17.04 -3.63 -16.17
CA PRO A 54 -17.05 -3.43 -14.72
C PRO A 54 -18.35 -2.83 -14.15
N GLN A 55 -18.97 -1.89 -14.84
CA GLN A 55 -20.27 -1.33 -14.43
C GLN A 55 -21.40 -2.36 -14.43
N LEU A 56 -21.38 -3.29 -15.39
CA LEU A 56 -22.38 -4.37 -15.45
C LEU A 56 -22.15 -5.41 -14.34
N GLN A 57 -20.92 -5.59 -13.90
CA GLN A 57 -20.60 -6.45 -12.76
C GLN A 57 -21.27 -5.95 -11.47
N VAL A 58 -21.26 -4.62 -11.24
CA VAL A 58 -21.95 -4.01 -10.09
C VAL A 58 -23.46 -4.23 -10.17
N ASN A 59 -24.06 -3.99 -11.35
CA ASN A 59 -25.48 -4.21 -11.58
C ASN A 59 -25.88 -5.69 -11.38
N LEU A 60 -25.02 -6.61 -11.83
CA LEU A 60 -25.21 -8.04 -11.62
C LEU A 60 -25.26 -8.40 -10.14
N TYR A 61 -24.31 -7.87 -9.33
CA TYR A 61 -24.30 -8.10 -7.88
C TYR A 61 -25.59 -7.59 -7.24
N ASP A 62 -26.01 -6.37 -7.54
CA ASP A 62 -27.24 -5.79 -7.00
C ASP A 62 -28.49 -6.61 -7.41
N PHE A 63 -28.52 -7.11 -8.64
CA PHE A 63 -29.58 -8.00 -9.14
C PHE A 63 -29.62 -9.33 -8.36
N LEU A 64 -28.49 -10.01 -8.20
CA LEU A 64 -28.38 -11.27 -7.46
C LEU A 64 -28.79 -11.11 -6.00
N ARG A 65 -28.33 -10.05 -5.34
CA ARG A 65 -28.71 -9.74 -3.96
C ARG A 65 -30.21 -9.51 -3.80
N THR A 66 -30.83 -8.74 -4.73
CA THR A 66 -32.28 -8.47 -4.67
C THR A 66 -33.10 -9.72 -4.97
N ALA A 67 -32.60 -10.61 -5.82
CA ALA A 67 -33.26 -11.89 -6.11
C ALA A 67 -33.25 -12.81 -4.88
N ASP A 68 -32.13 -12.86 -4.15
CA ASP A 68 -31.96 -13.68 -2.94
C ASP A 68 -32.90 -13.25 -1.79
N ASP A 69 -33.14 -11.94 -1.65
CA ASP A 69 -34.06 -11.38 -0.65
C ASP A 69 -35.54 -11.77 -0.90
N ASN A 70 -35.90 -12.14 -2.14
CA ASN A 70 -37.27 -12.44 -2.54
C ASN A 70 -37.60 -13.94 -2.57
N VAL A 71 -36.59 -14.80 -2.52
CA VAL A 71 -36.72 -16.25 -2.58
C VAL A 71 -35.92 -16.83 -1.41
N ASN A 72 -36.45 -17.86 -0.74
CA ASN A 72 -35.72 -18.53 0.33
C ASN A 72 -34.55 -19.36 -0.25
N SER A 73 -33.59 -18.67 -0.85
CA SER A 73 -32.44 -19.23 -1.54
C SER A 73 -31.13 -18.83 -0.87
N GLN A 74 -30.09 -19.64 -1.04
CA GLN A 74 -28.72 -19.32 -0.67
C GLN A 74 -27.86 -19.33 -1.92
N THR A 75 -27.26 -18.17 -2.26
CA THR A 75 -26.44 -18.02 -3.45
C THR A 75 -24.96 -18.04 -3.07
N PHE A 76 -24.18 -18.89 -3.74
CA PHE A 76 -22.72 -18.96 -3.67
C PHE A 76 -22.13 -18.51 -4.99
N ILE A 77 -21.22 -17.54 -4.94
CA ILE A 77 -20.59 -16.96 -6.12
C ILE A 77 -19.08 -17.11 -6.00
N THR A 78 -18.43 -17.70 -6.99
CA THR A 78 -16.97 -17.58 -7.13
C THR A 78 -16.63 -16.41 -8.01
N THR A 79 -15.59 -15.67 -7.67
CA THR A 79 -15.18 -14.49 -8.45
C THR A 79 -13.69 -14.21 -8.32
N HIS A 80 -13.11 -13.71 -9.39
CA HIS A 80 -11.77 -13.10 -9.45
C HIS A 80 -11.85 -11.57 -9.66
N SER A 81 -13.03 -10.97 -9.54
CA SER A 81 -13.24 -9.54 -9.76
C SER A 81 -13.07 -8.70 -8.50
N PRO A 82 -12.08 -7.80 -8.44
CA PRO A 82 -11.99 -6.78 -7.39
C PRO A 82 -13.23 -5.86 -7.38
N THR A 83 -13.85 -5.65 -8.55
CA THR A 83 -15.06 -4.84 -8.69
C THR A 83 -16.23 -5.45 -7.89
N LEU A 84 -16.48 -6.75 -8.06
CA LEU A 84 -17.49 -7.45 -7.27
C LEU A 84 -17.12 -7.49 -5.80
N THR A 85 -15.89 -7.88 -5.48
CA THR A 85 -15.38 -7.98 -4.10
C THR A 85 -15.55 -6.68 -3.34
N SER A 86 -15.36 -5.52 -3.98
CA SER A 86 -15.54 -4.20 -3.36
C SER A 86 -16.97 -3.88 -2.92
N LYS A 87 -17.97 -4.62 -3.41
CA LYS A 87 -19.40 -4.43 -3.13
C LYS A 87 -19.96 -5.44 -2.14
N ILE A 88 -19.27 -6.56 -1.96
CA ILE A 88 -19.72 -7.66 -1.10
C ILE A 88 -19.47 -7.27 0.37
N PRO A 89 -20.47 -7.42 1.26
CA PRO A 89 -20.25 -7.27 2.70
C PRO A 89 -19.14 -8.21 3.20
N LEU A 90 -18.29 -7.72 4.10
CA LEU A 90 -17.15 -8.52 4.63
C LEU A 90 -17.62 -9.86 5.27
N GLU A 91 -18.83 -9.88 5.81
CA GLU A 91 -19.44 -11.07 6.40
C GLU A 91 -19.72 -12.18 5.38
N ASN A 92 -19.89 -11.81 4.11
CA ASN A 92 -20.21 -12.73 3.03
C ASN A 92 -18.98 -13.08 2.19
N LEU A 93 -17.86 -12.38 2.43
CA LEU A 93 -16.62 -12.59 1.70
C LEU A 93 -15.82 -13.73 2.31
N ILE A 94 -15.59 -14.78 1.51
CA ILE A 94 -14.76 -15.93 1.88
C ILE A 94 -13.57 -15.97 0.90
N LEU A 95 -12.37 -15.81 1.43
CA LEU A 95 -11.14 -15.96 0.67
C LEU A 95 -10.70 -17.41 0.69
N LEU A 96 -10.46 -17.98 -0.49
CA LEU A 96 -9.84 -19.29 -0.63
C LEU A 96 -8.35 -19.11 -0.87
N GLU A 97 -7.53 -19.51 0.08
CA GLU A 97 -6.08 -19.44 -0.01
C GLU A 97 -5.47 -20.73 -0.55
N LYS A 98 -4.15 -20.70 -0.80
CA LYS A 98 -3.38 -21.89 -1.15
C LYS A 98 -3.62 -22.97 -0.11
N ASN A 99 -3.64 -24.24 -0.53
CA ASN A 99 -3.93 -25.40 0.32
C ASN A 99 -5.39 -25.55 0.78
N CYS A 100 -6.35 -24.97 0.08
CA CYS A 100 -7.78 -25.05 0.39
C CYS A 100 -8.15 -24.48 1.77
N HIS A 101 -7.34 -23.58 2.32
CA HIS A 101 -7.70 -22.86 3.53
C HIS A 101 -8.71 -21.75 3.19
N ALA A 102 -9.83 -21.73 3.90
CA ALA A 102 -10.92 -20.78 3.68
C ALA A 102 -11.01 -19.80 4.85
N ILE A 103 -10.90 -18.50 4.56
CA ILE A 103 -10.98 -17.43 5.56
C ILE A 103 -12.22 -16.60 5.30
N LYS A 104 -13.15 -16.58 6.23
CA LYS A 104 -14.28 -15.65 6.21
C LYS A 104 -13.79 -14.27 6.71
N ILE A 105 -13.72 -13.29 5.83
CA ILE A 105 -13.12 -11.97 6.13
C ILE A 105 -13.83 -11.28 7.29
N GLY A 106 -15.14 -11.42 7.43
CA GLY A 106 -15.87 -10.91 8.58
C GLY A 106 -15.34 -11.43 9.93
N ASN A 107 -14.79 -12.63 9.98
CA ASN A 107 -14.22 -13.21 11.20
C ASN A 107 -12.96 -12.48 11.68
N CYS A 108 -12.24 -11.78 10.79
CA CYS A 108 -11.09 -10.97 11.16
C CYS A 108 -11.45 -9.86 12.17
N PHE A 109 -12.72 -9.56 12.37
CA PHE A 109 -13.22 -8.53 13.29
C PHE A 109 -14.02 -9.10 14.46
N ASN A 110 -14.21 -10.42 14.54
CA ASN A 110 -15.05 -11.04 15.57
C ASN A 110 -14.27 -11.35 16.84
N ASN A 111 -14.75 -10.84 17.99
CA ASN A 111 -14.21 -11.12 19.32
C ASN A 111 -12.71 -10.77 19.48
N ARG A 112 -12.22 -9.77 18.74
CA ARG A 112 -10.80 -9.39 18.74
C ARG A 112 -10.34 -8.72 20.04
N GLU A 113 -11.28 -8.13 20.78
CA GLU A 113 -11.03 -7.55 22.11
C GLU A 113 -10.57 -8.59 23.14
N SER A 114 -10.90 -9.85 22.94
CA SER A 114 -10.49 -10.94 23.83
C SER A 114 -9.05 -11.44 23.57
N GLU A 115 -8.43 -11.03 22.47
CA GLU A 115 -7.07 -11.46 22.12
C GLU A 115 -5.98 -10.67 22.86
N GLY A 116 -6.33 -9.65 23.64
CA GLY A 116 -5.38 -8.85 24.40
C GLY A 116 -4.46 -7.95 23.57
N ILE A 117 -4.84 -7.65 22.33
CA ILE A 117 -4.06 -6.82 21.40
C ILE A 117 -3.82 -5.44 22.01
N ILE A 118 -2.56 -5.02 22.08
CA ILE A 118 -2.15 -3.71 22.61
C ILE A 118 -2.36 -2.67 21.52
N ARG A 119 -3.23 -1.68 21.77
CA ARG A 119 -3.46 -0.54 20.89
C ARG A 119 -2.51 0.63 21.18
N ASP A 120 -2.20 0.86 22.43
CA ASP A 120 -1.34 1.96 22.88
C ASP A 120 -0.18 1.37 23.69
N ALA A 121 1.01 1.42 23.11
CA ALA A 121 2.22 0.83 23.67
C ALA A 121 2.63 1.48 25.00
N ASN A 122 2.47 2.82 25.13
CA ASN A 122 2.87 3.58 26.29
C ASN A 122 1.99 3.31 27.51
N SER A 123 0.66 3.35 27.30
CA SER A 123 -0.33 3.14 28.36
C SER A 123 -0.74 1.67 28.51
N LYS A 124 -0.24 0.76 27.63
CA LYS A 124 -0.60 -0.66 27.56
C LYS A 124 -2.12 -0.89 27.45
N LYS A 125 -2.83 0.05 26.85
CA LYS A 125 -4.27 -0.10 26.62
C LYS A 125 -4.50 -1.14 25.56
N GLN A 126 -5.38 -2.07 25.86
CA GLN A 126 -5.84 -3.10 24.92
C GLN A 126 -6.91 -2.56 23.99
N LEU A 127 -7.02 -3.21 22.85
CA LEU A 127 -8.06 -2.97 21.86
C LEU A 127 -9.45 -3.25 22.44
N ARG A 128 -10.39 -2.31 22.27
CA ARG A 128 -11.76 -2.44 22.77
C ARG A 128 -12.71 -2.80 21.64
N LYS A 129 -13.83 -3.42 21.95
CA LYS A 129 -14.87 -3.78 21.00
C LYS A 129 -15.34 -2.61 20.13
N THR A 130 -15.52 -1.43 20.73
CA THR A 130 -15.91 -0.20 19.98
C THR A 130 -14.88 0.24 18.96
N GLU A 131 -13.61 -0.02 19.20
CA GLU A 131 -12.51 0.29 18.28
C GLU A 131 -12.47 -0.73 17.14
N VAL A 132 -12.67 -2.00 17.42
CA VAL A 132 -12.80 -3.06 16.41
C VAL A 132 -13.94 -2.75 15.45
N GLU A 133 -15.11 -2.40 15.97
CA GLU A 133 -16.26 -1.98 15.15
C GLU A 133 -15.98 -0.73 14.31
N SER A 134 -15.23 0.23 14.88
CA SER A 134 -14.79 1.41 14.15
C SER A 134 -13.86 1.03 13.00
N TYR A 135 -12.86 0.18 13.24
CA TYR A 135 -11.92 -0.29 12.22
C TYR A 135 -12.63 -1.07 11.11
N LYS A 136 -13.59 -1.92 11.47
CA LYS A 136 -14.42 -2.63 10.49
C LYS A 136 -15.16 -1.67 9.57
N LYS A 137 -15.81 -0.64 10.14
CA LYS A 137 -16.50 0.41 9.35
C LYS A 137 -15.52 1.19 8.47
N MET A 138 -14.31 1.44 8.95
CA MET A 138 -13.27 2.10 8.16
C MET A 138 -12.84 1.23 6.97
N ILE A 139 -12.55 -0.05 7.20
CA ILE A 139 -12.21 -1.00 6.12
C ILE A 139 -13.29 -1.02 5.05
N ILE A 140 -14.55 -1.17 5.43
CA ILE A 140 -15.67 -1.17 4.46
C ILE A 140 -15.69 0.09 3.59
N ARG A 141 -15.34 1.24 4.15
CA ARG A 141 -15.27 2.50 3.39
C ARG A 141 -14.02 2.61 2.52
N TYR A 142 -12.91 2.00 2.94
CA TYR A 142 -11.66 2.01 2.21
C TYR A 142 -11.58 0.98 1.10
N LEU A 143 -12.32 -0.13 1.21
CA LEU A 143 -12.36 -1.15 0.18
C LEU A 143 -13.12 -0.62 -1.05
N ASP A 144 -12.37 -0.10 -1.96
CA ASP A 144 -12.79 0.20 -3.33
C ASP A 144 -12.22 -0.87 -4.30
N VAL A 145 -12.46 -0.68 -5.58
CA VAL A 145 -11.99 -1.62 -6.61
C VAL A 145 -10.48 -1.81 -6.57
N THR A 146 -9.72 -0.73 -6.36
CA THR A 146 -8.25 -0.77 -6.33
C THR A 146 -7.76 -1.50 -5.08
N ARG A 147 -8.25 -1.12 -3.92
CA ARG A 147 -7.81 -1.70 -2.63
C ARG A 147 -8.31 -3.12 -2.42
N SER A 148 -9.39 -3.53 -3.07
CA SER A 148 -9.88 -4.91 -3.04
C SER A 148 -8.94 -5.89 -3.74
N GLN A 149 -7.99 -5.43 -4.54
CA GLN A 149 -6.95 -6.26 -5.14
C GLN A 149 -6.07 -6.95 -4.09
N LEU A 150 -5.97 -6.39 -2.88
CA LEU A 150 -5.23 -7.03 -1.77
C LEU A 150 -5.68 -8.47 -1.50
N PHE A 151 -6.95 -8.80 -1.72
CA PHE A 151 -7.49 -10.16 -1.51
C PHE A 151 -7.04 -11.16 -2.60
N PHE A 152 -6.49 -10.69 -3.71
CA PHE A 152 -6.00 -11.52 -4.82
C PHE A 152 -4.48 -11.55 -4.91
N SER A 153 -3.78 -10.85 -4.01
CA SER A 153 -2.33 -10.75 -3.99
C SER A 153 -1.67 -11.87 -3.20
N SER A 154 -0.39 -12.11 -3.44
CA SER A 154 0.46 -13.02 -2.65
C SER A 154 1.06 -12.34 -1.42
N GLY A 155 0.96 -11.02 -1.33
CA GLY A 155 1.38 -10.18 -0.22
C GLY A 155 1.06 -8.72 -0.52
N CYS A 156 1.14 -7.84 0.49
CA CYS A 156 0.84 -6.44 0.29
C CYS A 156 1.79 -5.49 1.03
N ILE A 157 1.99 -4.31 0.43
CA ILE A 157 2.72 -3.19 1.04
C ILE A 157 1.73 -2.06 1.28
N PHE A 158 1.53 -1.71 2.55
CA PHE A 158 0.76 -0.54 2.94
C PHE A 158 1.66 0.68 3.00
N ILE A 159 1.24 1.78 2.37
CA ILE A 159 1.99 3.03 2.25
C ILE A 159 1.13 4.22 2.65
N GLU A 160 1.78 5.35 2.95
CA GLU A 160 1.08 6.58 3.35
C GLU A 160 0.51 7.35 2.16
N GLY A 161 1.15 7.27 0.99
CA GLY A 161 0.68 8.06 -0.14
C GLY A 161 1.42 7.84 -1.46
N ILE A 162 1.15 8.77 -2.38
CA ILE A 162 1.52 8.66 -3.79
C ILE A 162 3.04 8.63 -4.04
N SER A 163 3.84 9.25 -3.17
CA SER A 163 5.31 9.29 -3.34
C SER A 163 5.92 7.91 -3.22
N GLU A 164 5.50 7.15 -2.21
CA GLU A 164 5.91 5.77 -2.01
C GLU A 164 5.42 4.89 -3.15
N CYS A 165 4.16 5.07 -3.57
CA CYS A 165 3.56 4.30 -4.66
C CYS A 165 4.39 4.40 -5.94
N GLN A 166 4.81 5.61 -6.32
CA GLN A 166 5.58 5.84 -7.53
C GLN A 166 7.01 5.29 -7.48
N LEU A 167 7.62 5.26 -6.30
CA LEU A 167 9.02 4.86 -6.13
C LEU A 167 9.18 3.35 -5.86
N LEU A 168 8.23 2.70 -5.22
CA LEU A 168 8.35 1.29 -4.84
C LEU A 168 8.53 0.37 -6.03
N GLU A 169 7.85 0.65 -7.15
CA GLU A 169 7.98 -0.17 -8.35
C GLU A 169 9.41 -0.13 -8.90
N VAL A 170 9.98 1.07 -9.08
CA VAL A 170 11.34 1.22 -9.59
C VAL A 170 12.37 0.70 -8.59
N PHE A 171 12.17 0.91 -7.30
CA PHE A 171 13.05 0.38 -6.26
C PHE A 171 13.08 -1.15 -6.26
N SER A 172 11.93 -1.79 -6.44
CA SER A 172 11.85 -3.25 -6.52
C SER A 172 12.60 -3.79 -7.74
N LYS A 173 12.55 -3.09 -8.88
CA LYS A 173 13.31 -3.45 -10.09
C LYS A 173 14.81 -3.28 -9.90
N ILE A 174 15.26 -2.19 -9.24
CA ILE A 174 16.67 -1.97 -8.89
C ILE A 174 17.20 -3.10 -7.99
N LEU A 175 16.36 -3.58 -7.08
CA LEU A 175 16.68 -4.72 -6.19
C LEU A 175 16.58 -6.09 -6.88
N ASN A 176 16.19 -6.15 -8.15
CA ASN A 176 15.86 -7.39 -8.87
C ASN A 176 14.76 -8.22 -8.16
N LYS A 177 13.76 -7.53 -7.60
CA LYS A 177 12.64 -8.09 -6.83
C LYS A 177 11.33 -7.45 -7.26
N SER A 178 10.96 -7.65 -8.53
CA SER A 178 9.72 -7.10 -9.11
C SER A 178 8.51 -7.42 -8.22
N LEU A 179 7.80 -6.40 -7.77
CA LEU A 179 6.57 -6.56 -6.99
C LEU A 179 5.47 -7.21 -7.85
N LEU A 180 5.38 -6.81 -9.11
CA LEU A 180 4.41 -7.35 -10.05
C LEU A 180 4.60 -8.86 -10.28
N ASP A 181 5.84 -9.30 -10.56
CA ASP A 181 6.13 -10.72 -10.83
C ASP A 181 5.88 -11.59 -9.59
N ASN A 182 6.00 -11.02 -8.40
CA ASN A 182 5.72 -11.67 -7.13
C ASN A 182 4.27 -11.48 -6.65
N GLN A 183 3.41 -10.84 -7.47
CA GLN A 183 2.00 -10.58 -7.14
C GLN A 183 1.81 -9.83 -5.83
N ILE A 184 2.68 -8.86 -5.55
CA ILE A 184 2.62 -8.00 -4.36
C ILE A 184 1.82 -6.74 -4.71
N GLU A 185 0.77 -6.49 -3.93
CA GLU A 185 -0.09 -5.31 -4.10
C GLU A 185 0.40 -4.14 -3.26
N ILE A 186 0.42 -2.94 -3.85
CA ILE A 186 0.71 -1.68 -3.14
C ILE A 186 -0.62 -1.04 -2.75
N VAL A 187 -0.85 -0.90 -1.44
CA VAL A 187 -2.09 -0.35 -0.88
C VAL A 187 -1.83 1.04 -0.30
N ASP A 188 -2.24 2.08 -1.03
CA ASP A 188 -2.23 3.45 -0.54
C ASP A 188 -3.35 3.66 0.49
N THR A 189 -2.97 3.96 1.73
CA THR A 189 -3.91 4.17 2.84
C THR A 189 -4.37 5.63 2.98
N GLY A 190 -3.78 6.54 2.21
CA GLY A 190 -4.09 7.97 2.27
C GLY A 190 -3.68 8.62 3.59
N GLY A 191 -2.55 8.21 4.16
CA GLY A 191 -1.98 8.66 5.43
C GLY A 191 -1.71 7.52 6.41
N ILE A 192 -1.55 7.82 7.69
CA ILE A 192 -1.20 6.85 8.74
C ILE A 192 -2.33 5.89 9.15
N ALA A 193 -3.31 5.67 8.28
CA ALA A 193 -4.53 4.88 8.55
C ALA A 193 -4.29 3.36 8.44
N PHE A 194 -3.19 2.85 9.01
CA PHE A 194 -2.81 1.43 8.89
C PHE A 194 -3.57 0.51 9.86
N TYR A 195 -4.04 1.03 11.00
CA TYR A 195 -4.58 0.23 12.11
C TYR A 195 -5.75 -0.67 11.70
N GLN A 196 -6.65 -0.17 10.85
CA GLN A 196 -7.78 -0.95 10.37
C GLN A 196 -7.33 -2.12 9.48
N PHE A 197 -6.29 -1.94 8.66
CA PHE A 197 -5.76 -3.00 7.80
C PHE A 197 -5.03 -4.08 8.62
N LEU A 198 -4.36 -3.71 9.71
CA LEU A 198 -3.71 -4.66 10.61
C LEU A 198 -4.69 -5.69 11.16
N MET A 199 -5.98 -5.33 11.32
CA MET A 199 -7.01 -6.27 11.77
C MET A 199 -7.18 -7.49 10.88
N LEU A 200 -6.81 -7.39 9.60
CA LEU A 200 -6.84 -8.51 8.65
C LEU A 200 -5.68 -9.50 8.85
N PHE A 201 -4.62 -9.13 9.58
CA PHE A 201 -3.37 -9.89 9.63
C PHE A 201 -2.92 -10.27 11.04
N ASN A 202 -3.37 -9.56 12.07
CA ASN A 202 -2.75 -9.57 13.40
C ASN A 202 -3.41 -10.50 14.41
N SER A 203 -4.33 -11.39 14.01
CA SER A 203 -4.90 -12.38 14.93
C SER A 203 -3.91 -13.51 15.22
N SER A 204 -3.92 -14.01 16.47
CA SER A 204 -3.26 -15.25 16.84
C SER A 204 -4.03 -16.49 16.35
N ASP A 205 -5.31 -16.33 16.04
CA ASP A 205 -6.18 -17.36 15.47
C ASP A 205 -6.11 -17.30 13.94
N GLU A 206 -5.58 -18.34 13.30
CA GLU A 206 -5.39 -18.42 11.85
C GLU A 206 -6.70 -18.33 11.07
N THR A 207 -7.82 -18.70 11.66
CA THR A 207 -9.14 -18.58 11.01
C THR A 207 -9.67 -17.14 10.99
N LYS A 208 -8.96 -16.19 11.63
CA LYS A 208 -9.30 -14.79 11.77
C LYS A 208 -8.24 -13.85 11.17
N ARG A 209 -7.32 -14.35 10.38
CA ARG A 209 -6.32 -13.56 9.71
C ARG A 209 -6.04 -14.06 8.31
N LEU A 210 -5.56 -13.18 7.43
CA LEU A 210 -4.98 -13.54 6.16
C LEU A 210 -3.61 -14.20 6.39
N SER A 211 -3.31 -15.25 5.65
CA SER A 211 -2.02 -15.96 5.75
C SER A 211 -0.93 -15.30 4.91
N ILE A 212 -1.28 -14.40 3.99
CA ILE A 212 -0.31 -13.64 3.20
C ILE A 212 0.50 -12.67 4.08
N LYS A 213 1.70 -12.34 3.62
CA LYS A 213 2.57 -11.36 4.30
C LYS A 213 2.14 -9.93 4.02
N ALA A 214 2.36 -9.05 5.00
CA ALA A 214 2.11 -7.63 4.90
C ALA A 214 3.32 -6.82 5.38
N SER A 215 3.70 -5.79 4.63
CA SER A 215 4.68 -4.80 5.08
C SER A 215 4.01 -3.43 5.16
N ILE A 216 4.35 -2.65 6.19
CA ILE A 216 3.93 -1.25 6.32
C ILE A 216 5.16 -0.37 6.18
N ILE A 217 5.12 0.57 5.27
CA ILE A 217 6.14 1.60 5.09
C ILE A 217 5.58 2.91 5.60
N THR A 218 6.26 3.53 6.56
CA THR A 218 5.81 4.77 7.20
C THR A 218 7.01 5.62 7.64
N ASP A 219 6.78 6.90 7.81
CA ASP A 219 7.78 7.84 8.33
C ASP A 219 7.67 7.94 9.86
N GLU A 220 8.79 8.09 10.55
CA GLU A 220 8.78 8.33 11.99
C GLU A 220 8.51 9.80 12.34
N ASP A 221 8.59 10.70 11.37
CA ASP A 221 8.34 12.15 11.45
C ASP A 221 8.87 12.84 12.73
N GLN A 222 10.03 12.39 13.18
CA GLN A 222 10.55 12.69 14.51
C GLN A 222 10.90 14.16 14.73
N PHE A 223 10.96 14.95 13.66
CA PHE A 223 11.35 16.35 13.75
C PHE A 223 10.19 17.26 13.40
N THR A 224 9.56 17.81 14.45
CA THR A 224 8.35 18.65 14.37
C THR A 224 8.61 20.12 14.67
N GLU A 225 9.75 20.69 14.35
CA GLU A 225 9.87 22.14 14.47
C GLU A 225 9.05 22.84 13.39
N SER A 226 8.07 23.60 13.85
CA SER A 226 7.07 24.33 13.06
C SER A 226 7.62 25.47 12.19
N LYS A 227 8.94 25.55 11.97
CA LYS A 227 9.61 26.62 11.22
C LYS A 227 10.48 26.09 10.09
N ASP A 228 9.87 25.32 9.19
CA ASP A 228 10.56 24.81 8.00
C ASP A 228 11.19 25.89 7.15
N SER A 229 10.68 27.12 7.18
CA SER A 229 11.27 28.28 6.48
C SER A 229 12.68 28.64 6.99
N LYS A 230 13.01 28.34 8.24
CA LYS A 230 14.35 28.52 8.84
C LYS A 230 15.41 27.58 8.23
N TYR A 231 14.95 26.50 7.58
CA TYR A 231 15.82 25.44 7.06
C TYR A 231 15.82 25.36 5.53
N ASN A 232 15.73 26.52 4.84
CA ASN A 232 15.98 26.54 3.42
C ASN A 232 17.48 26.40 3.10
N LEU A 233 17.81 26.00 1.89
CA LEU A 233 19.19 25.71 1.50
C LEU A 233 20.12 26.92 1.69
N ASP A 234 19.61 28.13 1.43
CA ASP A 234 20.42 29.36 1.55
C ASP A 234 20.80 29.68 2.99
N GLU A 235 19.91 29.38 3.94
CA GLU A 235 20.19 29.53 5.36
C GLU A 235 21.15 28.46 5.88
N LEU A 236 21.05 27.23 5.37
CA LEU A 236 21.89 26.11 5.82
C LEU A 236 23.37 26.30 5.47
N VAL A 237 23.68 27.03 4.41
CA VAL A 237 25.09 27.26 3.98
C VAL A 237 25.71 28.53 4.56
N LYS A 238 24.96 29.33 5.33
CA LYS A 238 25.45 30.51 6.01
C LYS A 238 26.18 30.18 7.32
N GLU A 239 26.92 31.14 7.86
CA GLU A 239 27.56 31.10 9.19
C GLU A 239 28.32 29.81 9.47
N ASP A 240 29.18 29.39 8.53
CA ASP A 240 29.98 28.17 8.65
C ASP A 240 29.15 26.92 8.98
N TYR A 241 27.94 26.80 8.36
CA TYR A 241 27.05 25.66 8.47
C TYR A 241 26.42 25.41 9.87
N LYS A 242 26.40 26.39 10.77
CA LYS A 242 25.82 26.23 12.13
C LYS A 242 24.37 25.78 12.12
N ILE A 243 23.54 26.38 11.23
CA ILE A 243 22.11 25.99 11.11
C ILE A 243 21.97 24.56 10.58
N LEU A 244 22.87 24.13 9.70
CA LEU A 244 22.92 22.76 9.20
C LEU A 244 23.21 21.76 10.33
N GLU A 245 24.16 22.08 11.21
CA GLU A 245 24.47 21.26 12.38
C GLU A 245 23.33 21.24 13.39
N GLU A 246 22.65 22.36 13.61
CA GLU A 246 21.46 22.41 14.46
C GLU A 246 20.36 21.48 13.93
N LEU A 247 20.09 21.52 12.62
CA LEU A 247 19.08 20.66 11.97
C LEU A 247 19.47 19.18 12.06
N ARG A 248 20.72 18.82 11.78
CA ARG A 248 21.23 17.45 11.96
C ARG A 248 21.03 16.97 13.39
N ASN A 249 21.44 17.79 14.36
CA ASN A 249 21.30 17.46 15.78
C ASN A 249 19.83 17.35 16.20
N GLY A 250 18.96 18.17 15.62
CA GLY A 250 17.50 18.08 15.81
C GLY A 250 16.96 16.73 15.31
N ILE A 251 17.33 16.31 14.12
CA ILE A 251 16.94 15.00 13.57
C ILE A 251 17.44 13.86 14.44
N ASN A 252 18.70 13.91 14.89
CA ASN A 252 19.30 12.83 15.69
C ASN A 252 18.79 12.75 17.13
N LYS A 253 18.35 13.87 17.71
CA LYS A 253 17.86 13.95 19.11
C LYS A 253 16.34 13.85 19.23
N SER A 254 15.62 13.91 18.13
CA SER A 254 14.17 13.83 18.16
C SER A 254 13.71 12.47 18.71
N LYS A 255 12.66 12.49 19.53
CA LYS A 255 12.07 11.26 20.05
C LYS A 255 11.21 10.63 18.97
N ARG A 256 11.26 9.31 18.91
CA ARG A 256 10.38 8.52 18.05
C ARG A 256 8.91 8.78 18.36
N ASP A 257 8.08 8.92 17.35
CA ASP A 257 6.65 9.04 17.53
C ASP A 257 6.06 7.75 18.14
N SER A 258 5.17 7.92 19.10
CA SER A 258 4.40 6.82 19.70
C SER A 258 3.59 6.01 18.68
N HIS A 259 3.31 6.60 17.50
CA HIS A 259 2.62 5.95 16.39
C HIS A 259 3.30 4.63 15.97
N ILE A 260 4.63 4.65 15.80
CA ILE A 260 5.39 3.45 15.40
C ILE A 260 5.35 2.37 16.48
N ASP A 261 5.47 2.77 17.74
CA ASP A 261 5.41 1.83 18.87
C ASP A 261 4.01 1.22 18.99
N ASN A 262 2.97 2.01 18.72
CA ASN A 262 1.59 1.55 18.70
C ASN A 262 1.35 0.57 17.54
N LEU A 263 1.86 0.87 16.33
CA LEU A 263 1.79 -0.06 15.19
C LEU A 263 2.47 -1.39 15.52
N LYS A 264 3.69 -1.37 16.06
CA LYS A 264 4.42 -2.57 16.46
C LYS A 264 3.67 -3.36 17.52
N ALA A 265 3.10 -2.69 18.52
CA ALA A 265 2.29 -3.35 19.55
C ALA A 265 1.03 -3.99 18.96
N MET A 266 0.38 -3.32 18.00
CA MET A 266 -0.79 -3.86 17.30
C MET A 266 -0.50 -5.03 16.37
N CYS A 267 0.74 -5.23 15.93
CA CYS A 267 1.10 -6.43 15.16
C CYS A 267 0.92 -7.72 15.95
N ASN A 268 0.76 -7.65 17.27
CA ASN A 268 0.46 -8.79 18.14
C ASN A 268 1.46 -9.96 17.99
N ASN A 269 2.74 -9.62 17.79
CA ASN A 269 3.85 -10.55 17.55
C ASN A 269 3.66 -11.49 16.34
N GLN A 270 2.85 -11.10 15.36
CA GLN A 270 2.66 -11.89 14.16
C GLN A 270 3.84 -11.69 13.20
N GLU A 271 4.43 -12.82 12.75
CA GLU A 271 5.60 -12.83 11.87
C GLU A 271 5.27 -12.46 10.41
N ASN A 272 4.01 -12.57 10.01
CA ASN A 272 3.54 -12.19 8.69
C ASN A 272 3.42 -10.66 8.48
N ILE A 273 3.70 -9.85 9.54
CA ILE A 273 3.62 -8.39 9.48
C ILE A 273 4.98 -7.78 9.76
N PHE A 274 5.43 -6.90 8.88
CA PHE A 274 6.67 -6.16 9.03
C PHE A 274 6.42 -4.64 9.01
N ILE A 275 6.92 -3.92 10.03
CA ILE A 275 6.87 -2.46 10.08
C ILE A 275 8.23 -1.91 9.69
N ALA A 276 8.27 -1.23 8.56
CA ALA A 276 9.43 -0.53 8.04
C ALA A 276 9.27 0.97 8.24
N SER A 277 10.12 1.59 9.05
CA SER A 277 10.04 3.02 9.31
C SER A 277 11.32 3.75 8.94
N GLY A 278 11.18 4.90 8.29
CA GLY A 278 12.26 5.85 8.07
C GLY A 278 12.36 6.86 9.21
N VAL A 279 13.58 7.21 9.64
CA VAL A 279 13.83 8.15 10.76
C VAL A 279 13.22 9.52 10.53
N LYS A 280 13.14 9.94 9.25
CA LYS A 280 12.55 11.20 8.81
C LYS A 280 11.72 10.92 7.55
N THR A 281 11.44 11.91 6.73
CA THR A 281 10.66 11.71 5.50
C THR A 281 11.36 10.81 4.48
N LEU A 282 10.57 10.18 3.61
CA LEU A 282 11.06 9.34 2.51
C LEU A 282 12.18 10.02 1.71
N GLU A 283 12.01 11.31 1.37
CA GLU A 283 12.98 12.07 0.57
C GLU A 283 14.33 12.19 1.28
N TYR A 284 14.32 12.46 2.59
CA TYR A 284 15.54 12.50 3.39
C TYR A 284 16.23 11.13 3.43
N GLN A 285 15.46 10.06 3.61
CA GLN A 285 15.99 8.70 3.64
C GLN A 285 16.61 8.28 2.30
N ILE A 286 15.99 8.69 1.18
CA ILE A 286 16.55 8.48 -0.16
C ILE A 286 17.88 9.24 -0.28
N CYS A 287 17.93 10.51 0.13
CA CYS A 287 19.17 11.27 0.11
C CYS A 287 20.26 10.59 0.96
N LEU A 288 19.96 10.21 2.19
CA LEU A 288 20.92 9.59 3.10
C LEU A 288 21.46 8.25 2.57
N ALA A 289 20.60 7.42 1.99
CA ALA A 289 21.00 6.14 1.41
C ALA A 289 21.96 6.29 0.21
N ASN A 290 21.90 7.44 -0.48
CA ASN A 290 22.70 7.70 -1.68
C ASN A 290 23.93 8.59 -1.40
N ILE A 291 24.24 8.89 -0.13
CA ILE A 291 25.49 9.54 0.24
C ILE A 291 26.54 8.47 0.55
N ALA A 292 27.44 8.27 -0.42
CA ALA A 292 28.59 7.38 -0.28
C ALA A 292 29.66 7.95 0.68
N THR A 293 30.73 7.21 0.87
CA THR A 293 31.84 7.60 1.77
C THR A 293 32.79 8.61 1.17
N THR A 294 32.82 8.75 -0.17
CA THR A 294 33.71 9.71 -0.85
C THR A 294 32.90 10.72 -1.65
N ALA A 295 33.42 11.92 -1.79
CA ALA A 295 32.82 12.98 -2.59
C ALA A 295 32.73 12.61 -4.09
N ALA A 296 33.63 11.78 -4.59
CA ALA A 296 33.61 11.32 -5.97
C ALA A 296 32.44 10.39 -6.25
N GLU A 297 32.25 9.40 -5.37
CA GLU A 297 31.11 8.47 -5.46
C GLU A 297 29.76 9.20 -5.32
N ILE A 298 29.64 10.19 -4.43
CA ILE A 298 28.43 11.00 -4.29
C ILE A 298 28.10 11.70 -5.61
N LYS A 299 29.10 12.33 -6.24
CA LYS A 299 28.92 13.07 -7.50
C LYS A 299 28.58 12.15 -8.69
N SER A 300 28.95 10.90 -8.65
CA SER A 300 28.63 9.89 -9.67
C SER A 300 27.33 9.14 -9.40
N SER A 301 26.66 9.38 -8.26
CA SER A 301 25.40 8.72 -7.97
C SER A 301 24.27 9.20 -8.88
N SER A 302 23.37 8.29 -9.26
CA SER A 302 22.20 8.59 -10.09
C SER A 302 21.28 9.65 -9.45
N LEU A 303 21.19 9.65 -8.12
CA LEU A 303 20.42 10.68 -7.41
C LEU A 303 21.05 12.08 -7.57
N PHE A 304 22.38 12.19 -7.45
CA PHE A 304 23.06 13.47 -7.60
C PHE A 304 22.95 14.01 -9.04
N GLU A 305 23.05 13.12 -10.03
CA GLU A 305 22.83 13.42 -11.44
C GLU A 305 21.43 13.99 -11.65
N TYR A 306 20.39 13.31 -11.16
CA TYR A 306 19.00 13.74 -11.25
C TYR A 306 18.77 15.12 -10.59
N VAL A 307 19.27 15.31 -9.35
CA VAL A 307 19.09 16.58 -8.64
C VAL A 307 19.87 17.73 -9.31
N LYS A 308 21.00 17.43 -9.96
CA LYS A 308 21.78 18.43 -10.71
C LYS A 308 21.02 18.98 -11.91
N GLU A 309 20.21 18.17 -12.58
CA GLU A 309 19.33 18.63 -13.65
C GLU A 309 18.21 19.54 -13.13
N LEU A 310 17.63 19.18 -11.97
CA LEU A 310 16.53 19.94 -11.36
C LEU A 310 16.98 21.26 -10.72
N ASN A 311 18.09 21.24 -9.99
CA ASN A 311 18.57 22.37 -9.18
C ASN A 311 20.09 22.52 -9.27
N PRO A 312 20.62 22.96 -10.42
CA PRO A 312 22.08 23.11 -10.61
C PRO A 312 22.71 24.11 -9.62
N ASN A 313 21.97 25.14 -9.19
CA ASN A 313 22.49 26.13 -8.23
C ASN A 313 22.57 25.50 -6.79
N GLY A 314 21.62 24.68 -6.43
CA GLY A 314 21.68 23.93 -5.17
C GLY A 314 22.85 22.95 -5.14
N ILE A 315 23.06 22.25 -6.24
CA ILE A 315 24.20 21.32 -6.38
C ILE A 315 25.56 22.03 -6.24
N LYS A 316 25.74 23.22 -6.82
CA LYS A 316 26.98 24.01 -6.64
C LYS A 316 27.28 24.27 -5.15
N LYS A 317 26.26 24.51 -4.31
CA LYS A 317 26.45 24.72 -2.87
C LYS A 317 26.89 23.43 -2.19
N ILE A 318 26.34 22.28 -2.59
CA ILE A 318 26.77 20.97 -2.08
C ILE A 318 28.21 20.67 -2.51
N GLU A 319 28.56 20.93 -3.77
CA GLU A 319 29.94 20.77 -4.26
C GLU A 319 30.93 21.66 -3.49
N THR A 320 30.52 22.88 -3.15
CA THR A 320 31.33 23.79 -2.30
C THR A 320 31.51 23.22 -0.91
N TYR A 321 30.43 22.71 -0.29
CA TYR A 321 30.51 22.02 1.00
C TYR A 321 31.43 20.80 0.96
N LEU A 322 31.29 19.92 -0.02
CA LEU A 322 32.14 18.74 -0.20
C LEU A 322 33.61 19.11 -0.42
N SER A 323 33.88 20.23 -1.09
CA SER A 323 35.24 20.71 -1.32
C SER A 323 35.88 21.36 -0.07
N SER A 324 35.07 21.82 0.90
CA SER A 324 35.55 22.33 2.19
C SER A 324 35.96 21.24 3.17
N ILE A 325 35.57 19.97 2.90
CA ILE A 325 35.92 18.82 3.70
C ILE A 325 37.32 18.33 3.30
N SER A 326 38.28 18.43 4.21
CA SER A 326 39.70 18.12 3.94
C SER A 326 40.05 16.63 3.99
N SER A 327 39.09 15.74 4.21
CA SER A 327 39.31 14.29 4.37
C SER A 327 39.03 13.51 3.09
N GLU A 328 39.80 12.43 2.85
CA GLU A 328 39.58 11.54 1.71
C GLU A 328 38.21 10.82 1.82
N SER A 329 37.73 10.57 3.04
CA SER A 329 36.42 9.96 3.29
C SER A 329 35.58 10.78 4.27
N LEU A 330 34.26 10.83 4.03
CA LEU A 330 33.29 11.51 4.85
C LEU A 330 32.98 10.66 6.10
N ASN A 331 32.99 11.30 7.25
CA ASN A 331 32.44 10.70 8.48
C ASN A 331 30.90 10.75 8.48
N ASP A 332 30.27 10.09 9.46
CA ASP A 332 28.81 9.99 9.54
C ASP A 332 28.10 11.35 9.65
N GLU A 333 28.68 12.32 10.37
CA GLU A 333 28.12 13.66 10.48
C GLU A 333 28.17 14.41 9.16
N GLN A 334 29.27 14.31 8.42
CA GLN A 334 29.44 14.91 7.10
C GLN A 334 28.52 14.29 6.07
N ARG A 335 28.31 12.97 6.14
CA ARG A 335 27.33 12.26 5.31
C ARG A 335 25.91 12.75 5.59
N GLN A 336 25.50 12.85 6.84
CA GLN A 336 24.20 13.38 7.24
C GLN A 336 24.02 14.84 6.79
N ASN A 337 25.03 15.69 6.98
CA ASN A 337 25.01 17.07 6.51
C ASN A 337 24.81 17.14 4.98
N THR A 338 25.53 16.32 4.21
CA THR A 338 25.39 16.24 2.76
C THR A 338 23.98 15.78 2.35
N ALA A 339 23.45 14.79 3.06
CA ALA A 339 22.09 14.28 2.85
C ALA A 339 21.03 15.38 3.10
N ILE A 340 21.20 16.17 4.16
CA ILE A 340 20.30 17.29 4.48
C ILE A 340 20.36 18.36 3.39
N LEU A 341 21.56 18.73 2.93
CA LEU A 341 21.73 19.70 1.85
C LEU A 341 21.07 19.20 0.55
N LEU A 342 21.27 17.93 0.20
CA LEU A 342 20.67 17.32 -0.97
C LEU A 342 19.12 17.27 -0.85
N TRP A 343 18.60 16.86 0.32
CA TRP A 343 17.16 16.86 0.61
C TRP A 343 16.55 18.26 0.42
N LYS A 344 17.22 19.31 0.88
CA LYS A 344 16.74 20.70 0.73
C LYS A 344 16.89 21.27 -0.69
N CYS A 345 17.56 20.54 -1.59
CA CYS A 345 17.56 20.86 -3.02
C CYS A 345 16.33 20.34 -3.75
N LEU A 346 15.58 19.40 -3.15
CA LEU A 346 14.45 18.74 -3.78
C LEU A 346 13.25 19.69 -3.90
N SER A 347 12.44 19.45 -4.92
CA SER A 347 11.17 20.13 -5.15
C SER A 347 10.06 19.60 -4.21
N SER A 348 8.80 19.81 -4.56
CA SER A 348 7.67 19.20 -3.83
C SER A 348 7.78 17.68 -3.76
N LYS A 349 7.31 17.07 -2.66
CA LYS A 349 7.37 15.62 -2.40
C LYS A 349 6.92 14.79 -3.61
N ALA A 350 5.70 15.01 -4.09
CA ALA A 350 5.14 14.25 -5.21
C ALA A 350 5.89 14.47 -6.53
N GLY A 351 6.28 15.72 -6.83
CA GLY A 351 7.05 16.04 -8.03
C GLY A 351 8.44 15.40 -8.03
N PHE A 352 9.09 15.35 -6.87
CA PHE A 352 10.36 14.65 -6.72
C PHE A 352 10.20 13.15 -6.95
N ALA A 353 9.24 12.51 -6.29
CA ALA A 353 9.01 11.07 -6.40
C ALA A 353 8.69 10.65 -7.84
N GLN A 354 7.81 11.39 -8.51
CA GLN A 354 7.45 11.15 -9.91
C GLN A 354 8.66 11.31 -10.84
N GLY A 355 9.40 12.40 -10.71
CA GLY A 355 10.55 12.67 -11.56
C GLY A 355 11.70 11.69 -11.35
N LEU A 356 12.01 11.34 -10.08
CA LEU A 356 13.04 10.35 -9.77
C LEU A 356 12.65 8.97 -10.29
N SER A 357 11.40 8.56 -10.11
CA SER A 357 10.90 7.30 -10.63
C SER A 357 11.06 7.22 -12.15
N ALA A 358 10.64 8.25 -12.88
CA ALA A 358 10.78 8.32 -14.33
C ALA A 358 12.25 8.27 -14.78
N PHE A 359 13.13 9.04 -14.12
CA PHE A 359 14.56 9.07 -14.41
C PHE A 359 15.24 7.70 -14.20
N LEU A 360 14.94 7.03 -13.10
CA LEU A 360 15.51 5.72 -12.82
C LEU A 360 14.93 4.63 -13.75
N MET A 361 13.64 4.71 -14.10
CA MET A 361 13.03 3.80 -15.07
C MET A 361 13.64 3.96 -16.45
N ASP A 362 13.86 5.20 -16.92
CA ASP A 362 14.50 5.45 -18.21
C ASP A 362 15.91 4.83 -18.26
N LYS A 363 16.68 4.95 -17.18
CA LYS A 363 17.99 4.28 -17.07
C LYS A 363 17.89 2.75 -17.13
N LEU A 364 16.90 2.15 -16.44
CA LEU A 364 16.64 0.70 -16.48
C LEU A 364 16.28 0.24 -17.90
N ASP A 365 15.35 0.92 -18.55
CA ASP A 365 14.84 0.55 -19.86
C ASP A 365 15.92 0.71 -20.95
N ASN A 366 16.83 1.67 -20.80
CA ASN A 366 17.98 1.89 -21.69
C ASN A 366 19.23 1.08 -21.29
N HIS A 367 19.14 0.17 -20.31
CA HIS A 367 20.26 -0.64 -19.82
C HIS A 367 21.48 0.19 -19.40
N GLN A 368 21.26 1.38 -18.88
CA GLN A 368 22.30 2.25 -18.35
C GLN A 368 22.72 1.80 -16.95
N GLU A 369 23.97 2.13 -16.59
CA GLU A 369 24.46 1.85 -15.25
C GLU A 369 23.73 2.73 -14.22
N ILE A 370 23.26 2.11 -13.13
CA ILE A 370 22.52 2.78 -12.06
C ILE A 370 23.32 2.70 -10.77
N HIS A 371 23.84 3.85 -10.33
CA HIS A 371 24.47 4.01 -9.04
C HIS A 371 23.47 4.61 -8.05
N PHE A 372 22.52 3.79 -7.63
CA PHE A 372 21.44 4.19 -6.71
C PHE A 372 21.23 3.15 -5.63
N SER A 373 21.16 3.60 -4.38
CA SER A 373 20.90 2.76 -3.22
C SER A 373 19.48 2.96 -2.72
N VAL A 374 18.68 1.89 -2.72
CA VAL A 374 17.34 1.89 -2.12
C VAL A 374 17.48 2.02 -0.60
N PRO A 375 16.69 2.88 0.08
CA PRO A 375 16.72 2.99 1.53
C PRO A 375 16.50 1.63 2.20
N LYS A 376 17.33 1.30 3.20
CA LYS A 376 17.39 -0.05 3.78
C LYS A 376 16.07 -0.52 4.40
N TYR A 377 15.29 0.38 4.98
CA TYR A 377 13.98 0.03 5.57
C TYR A 377 12.99 -0.40 4.48
N ILE A 378 13.02 0.23 3.28
CA ILE A 378 12.21 -0.16 2.12
C ILE A 378 12.68 -1.50 1.57
N GLU A 379 14.00 -1.67 1.39
CA GLU A 379 14.58 -2.96 0.98
C GLU A 379 14.15 -4.09 1.91
N ASN A 380 14.18 -3.87 3.22
CA ASN A 380 13.75 -4.85 4.20
C ASN A 380 12.24 -5.16 4.09
N ALA A 381 11.40 -4.14 3.82
CA ALA A 381 9.96 -4.34 3.60
C ALA A 381 9.69 -5.23 2.38
N ILE A 382 10.40 -4.99 1.28
CA ILE A 382 10.31 -5.82 0.06
C ILE A 382 10.83 -7.23 0.32
N ASN A 383 11.97 -7.36 1.01
CA ASN A 383 12.56 -8.65 1.33
C ASN A 383 11.65 -9.52 2.20
N HIS A 384 10.93 -8.92 3.15
CA HIS A 384 9.98 -9.63 4.00
C HIS A 384 8.87 -10.32 3.19
N LEU A 385 8.41 -9.70 2.12
CA LEU A 385 7.31 -10.22 1.29
C LEU A 385 7.78 -11.32 0.32
N ILE A 386 9.01 -11.22 -0.18
CA ILE A 386 9.52 -12.08 -1.27
C ILE A 386 10.43 -13.21 -0.72
N SER A 387 10.64 -13.24 0.60
CA SER A 387 11.46 -14.27 1.26
C SER A 387 10.74 -15.60 1.37
#